data_14b3e8b073ee7939b3e7b7c6a33cec02
#
_entry.id   14b3e8b073ee7939b3e7b7c6a33cec02
#
_cell.length_a   1.000
_cell.length_b   1.000
_cell.length_c   1.000
_cell.angle_alpha   90.00
_cell.angle_beta   90.00
_cell.angle_gamma   90.00
#
_symmetry.space_group_name_H-M   'P 1'
#
loop_
_entity.id
_entity.type
_entity.pdbx_description
1 polymer ?
#
loop_
_entity_poly.entity_id
_entity_poly.type
_entity_poly.pdbx_seq_one_letter_code
_entity_poly.pdbx_strand_id
1 'polypeptide(L)'
;MTAPRQTFAARTCRDTLPVVDRRSFLQNTAAGFGWLAATALAHEWTSRRAVSAAETTKPAGGYVSPTAPKPPQFPAAAKRVIFLFMEGGPSHLDTFDWKPELAKLGAGGKSRPLAPVVDFRPCGKSGLMLGAGFPELAKQADELCLLNGMKTKTPSHHQAIVSMHTGSENFVRPSLGSWLVYGLGTESQDLPGFITIDPISHNGGAQNYGSAFLPATFQGTRLSSGSRSVPNIANTHLAPSDQRKQLDFVQRMNRRMLAAQPGQPELEGVIESSELAFQMQTSVPATFDIGDEPRHVRDLYGVDDGTTERFGQACLMARRLCEKGVRFIQLTSAGWDHHNNLREGLQGRWDAIDRPIAGLIADLKQRDMLKDTLIVWGGEFGRSVADDKGDGNGRGHQAKGFSMWMAGGGVKAGYRYGATDELGGAAVEGVMDMHDLHATILHLLGLDHEALTYRYAGRDFRLTETGGKVAREILA
;
A
#
# COMPACT_ATOMS: atom_id res chain seq x y z
N MET A 1 -14.33 -57.06 60.12
CA MET A 1 -14.95 -57.09 58.78
C MET A 1 -14.37 -55.96 57.98
N THR A 2 -13.34 -56.23 57.19
CA THR A 2 -12.54 -55.25 56.40
C THR A 2 -12.85 -55.43 54.91
N ALA A 3 -13.35 -54.40 54.28
CA ALA A 3 -13.61 -54.38 52.85
C ALA A 3 -12.31 -54.14 52.05
N PRO A 4 -12.16 -54.73 50.84
CA PRO A 4 -10.92 -54.58 50.07
C PRO A 4 -10.92 -53.27 49.25
N ARG A 5 -9.77 -52.60 49.25
CA ARG A 5 -9.48 -51.46 48.35
C ARG A 5 -9.27 -51.94 46.91
N GLN A 6 -10.08 -51.42 46.00
CA GLN A 6 -9.80 -51.52 44.56
C GLN A 6 -8.75 -50.48 44.14
N THR A 7 -7.64 -50.97 43.61
CA THR A 7 -6.62 -50.17 42.94
C THR A 7 -7.01 -49.92 41.48
N PHE A 8 -7.22 -48.68 41.14
CA PHE A 8 -7.37 -48.24 39.74
C PHE A 8 -5.98 -48.12 39.09
N ALA A 9 -5.69 -48.97 38.13
CA ALA A 9 -4.51 -48.85 37.28
C ALA A 9 -4.71 -47.72 36.27
N ALA A 10 -3.84 -46.69 36.30
CA ALA A 10 -3.78 -45.66 35.32
C ALA A 10 -3.31 -46.22 33.97
N ARG A 11 -4.16 -46.23 32.97
CA ARG A 11 -3.79 -46.48 31.56
C ARG A 11 -3.14 -45.21 31.01
N THR A 12 -1.86 -45.25 30.82
CA THR A 12 -1.15 -44.26 30.02
C THR A 12 -1.39 -44.50 28.55
N CYS A 13 -2.27 -43.68 27.96
CA CYS A 13 -2.45 -43.60 26.52
C CYS A 13 -1.25 -42.85 25.93
N ARG A 14 -0.23 -43.54 25.44
CA ARG A 14 0.79 -43.04 24.54
C ARG A 14 0.42 -43.46 23.12
N ASP A 15 -0.50 -42.76 22.51
CA ASP A 15 -0.65 -42.75 21.08
C ASP A 15 0.36 -41.78 20.50
N THR A 16 1.53 -42.28 20.16
CA THR A 16 2.48 -41.57 19.30
C THR A 16 1.91 -41.54 17.90
N LEU A 17 1.39 -40.40 17.47
CA LEU A 17 1.09 -40.16 16.07
C LEU A 17 2.38 -40.41 15.26
N PRO A 18 2.33 -41.16 14.15
CA PRO A 18 3.50 -41.40 13.34
C PRO A 18 4.02 -40.07 12.80
N VAL A 19 5.27 -39.76 13.07
CA VAL A 19 5.97 -38.61 12.48
C VAL A 19 6.12 -38.90 10.98
N VAL A 20 5.26 -38.27 10.18
CA VAL A 20 5.35 -38.34 8.72
C VAL A 20 6.57 -37.55 8.32
N ASP A 21 7.59 -38.21 7.78
CA ASP A 21 8.78 -37.53 7.27
C ASP A 21 8.43 -36.71 6.00
N ARG A 22 9.24 -35.68 5.71
CA ARG A 22 8.99 -34.75 4.58
C ARG A 22 8.83 -35.48 3.23
N ARG A 23 9.51 -36.59 3.04
CA ARG A 23 9.47 -37.36 1.81
C ARG A 23 8.15 -38.12 1.67
N SER A 24 7.68 -38.74 2.75
CA SER A 24 6.38 -39.40 2.81
C SER A 24 5.20 -38.42 2.70
N PHE A 25 5.33 -37.21 3.27
CA PHE A 25 4.37 -36.14 3.07
C PHE A 25 4.28 -35.71 1.60
N LEU A 26 5.41 -35.46 0.94
CA LEU A 26 5.43 -35.09 -0.48
C LEU A 26 4.92 -36.20 -1.40
N GLN A 27 5.25 -37.47 -1.14
CA GLN A 27 4.74 -38.60 -1.91
C GLN A 27 3.23 -38.78 -1.75
N ASN A 28 2.70 -38.62 -0.56
CA ASN A 28 1.26 -38.69 -0.29
C ASN A 28 0.51 -37.50 -0.87
N THR A 29 1.10 -36.30 -0.87
CA THR A 29 0.54 -35.11 -1.50
C THR A 29 0.52 -35.26 -3.04
N ALA A 30 1.58 -35.79 -3.63
CA ALA A 30 1.62 -36.09 -5.07
C ALA A 30 0.61 -37.17 -5.48
N ALA A 31 0.43 -38.21 -4.66
CA ALA A 31 -0.61 -39.24 -4.86
C ALA A 31 -2.03 -38.66 -4.68
N GLY A 32 -2.23 -37.70 -3.76
CA GLY A 32 -3.49 -36.98 -3.56
C GLY A 32 -3.90 -36.16 -4.78
N PHE A 33 -2.98 -35.47 -5.42
CA PHE A 33 -3.23 -34.76 -6.68
C PHE A 33 -3.56 -35.69 -7.84
N GLY A 34 -2.89 -36.84 -7.93
CA GLY A 34 -3.22 -37.89 -8.92
C GLY A 34 -4.62 -38.47 -8.69
N TRP A 35 -5.03 -38.65 -7.46
CA TRP A 35 -6.37 -39.14 -7.09
C TRP A 35 -7.47 -38.12 -7.37
N LEU A 36 -7.25 -36.84 -7.09
CA LEU A 36 -8.14 -35.74 -7.47
C LEU A 36 -8.30 -35.63 -8.99
N ALA A 37 -7.21 -35.78 -9.74
CA ALA A 37 -7.26 -35.80 -11.21
C ALA A 37 -8.02 -37.06 -11.73
N ALA A 38 -7.82 -38.21 -11.14
CA ALA A 38 -8.51 -39.46 -11.51
C ALA A 38 -10.01 -39.41 -11.16
N THR A 39 -10.39 -38.85 -10.01
CA THR A 39 -11.80 -38.68 -9.64
C THR A 39 -12.50 -37.62 -10.50
N ALA A 40 -11.83 -36.55 -10.89
CA ALA A 40 -12.35 -35.57 -11.85
C ALA A 40 -12.60 -36.20 -13.23
N LEU A 41 -11.68 -37.03 -13.72
CA LEU A 41 -11.84 -37.76 -14.98
C LEU A 41 -12.95 -38.82 -14.91
N ALA A 42 -13.10 -39.51 -13.79
CA ALA A 42 -14.17 -40.50 -13.59
C ALA A 42 -15.57 -39.84 -13.51
N HIS A 43 -15.64 -38.64 -12.90
CA HIS A 43 -16.88 -37.86 -12.86
C HIS A 43 -17.27 -37.30 -14.25
N GLU A 44 -16.30 -36.92 -15.06
CA GLU A 44 -16.54 -36.50 -16.45
C GLU A 44 -17.08 -37.64 -17.33
N TRP A 45 -16.64 -38.88 -17.08
CA TRP A 45 -17.12 -40.07 -17.79
C TRP A 45 -18.56 -40.46 -17.43
N THR A 46 -18.98 -40.24 -16.19
CA THR A 46 -20.34 -40.53 -15.74
C THR A 46 -21.34 -39.43 -16.10
N SER A 47 -20.91 -38.17 -16.18
CA SER A 47 -21.77 -37.01 -16.52
C SER A 47 -22.05 -36.87 -18.01
N ARG A 48 -21.24 -37.44 -18.89
CA ARG A 48 -21.49 -37.42 -20.35
C ARG A 48 -22.74 -38.22 -20.76
N ARG A 49 -23.37 -39.00 -19.87
CA ARG A 49 -24.61 -39.77 -20.17
C ARG A 49 -25.88 -39.05 -19.82
N ALA A 50 -25.87 -37.85 -19.27
CA ALA A 50 -27.09 -37.22 -18.71
C ALA A 50 -27.35 -35.77 -19.11
N VAL A 51 -26.78 -35.22 -20.20
CA VAL A 51 -27.18 -33.88 -20.66
C VAL A 51 -27.32 -33.86 -22.18
N SER A 52 -28.52 -34.29 -22.60
CA SER A 52 -29.14 -33.79 -23.84
C SER A 52 -30.23 -32.81 -23.41
N ALA A 53 -30.21 -31.61 -24.04
CA ALA A 53 -31.20 -30.54 -24.03
C ALA A 53 -31.01 -29.41 -23.03
N ALA A 54 -30.46 -28.36 -23.51
CA ALA A 54 -30.90 -26.95 -23.58
C ALA A 54 -29.72 -26.06 -23.88
N GLU A 55 -29.44 -25.89 -25.15
CA GLU A 55 -28.57 -24.81 -25.65
C GLU A 55 -29.29 -23.47 -25.45
N THR A 56 -28.96 -22.77 -24.37
CA THR A 56 -29.10 -21.31 -24.33
C THR A 56 -27.80 -20.72 -24.84
N THR A 57 -27.82 -20.22 -26.05
CA THR A 57 -26.73 -19.45 -26.67
C THR A 57 -26.39 -18.24 -25.82
N LYS A 58 -25.38 -18.37 -24.94
CA LYS A 58 -24.66 -17.22 -24.40
C LYS A 58 -23.72 -16.70 -25.48
N PRO A 59 -23.61 -15.36 -25.66
CA PRO A 59 -22.63 -14.80 -26.57
C PRO A 59 -21.24 -15.24 -26.13
N ALA A 60 -20.40 -15.61 -27.08
CA ALA A 60 -19.00 -15.96 -26.89
C ALA A 60 -18.21 -14.71 -26.50
N GLY A 61 -18.35 -14.28 -25.25
CA GLY A 61 -17.50 -13.29 -24.61
C GLY A 61 -16.21 -14.00 -24.18
N GLY A 62 -15.08 -13.66 -24.81
CA GLY A 62 -13.77 -14.10 -24.34
C GLY A 62 -13.58 -13.71 -22.86
N TYR A 63 -12.79 -14.48 -22.13
CA TYR A 63 -12.41 -14.16 -20.75
C TYR A 63 -11.76 -12.76 -20.71
N VAL A 64 -12.30 -11.87 -19.88
CA VAL A 64 -11.75 -10.54 -19.60
C VAL A 64 -11.13 -10.57 -18.22
N SER A 65 -9.84 -10.23 -18.13
CA SER A 65 -9.14 -10.16 -16.84
C SER A 65 -9.84 -9.18 -15.90
N PRO A 66 -10.07 -9.54 -14.61
CA PRO A 66 -10.61 -8.62 -13.62
C PRO A 66 -9.79 -7.35 -13.43
N THR A 67 -8.50 -7.41 -13.74
CA THR A 67 -7.56 -6.28 -13.66
C THR A 67 -7.40 -5.52 -14.98
N ALA A 68 -8.11 -5.89 -16.03
CA ALA A 68 -8.12 -5.13 -17.27
C ALA A 68 -8.51 -3.66 -17.02
N PRO A 69 -7.96 -2.69 -17.79
CA PRO A 69 -8.30 -1.29 -17.64
C PRO A 69 -9.80 -1.07 -17.73
N LYS A 70 -10.35 -0.32 -16.79
CA LYS A 70 -11.76 0.08 -16.75
C LYS A 70 -11.86 1.59 -16.90
N PRO A 71 -12.88 2.10 -17.60
CA PRO A 71 -13.10 3.53 -17.70
C PRO A 71 -13.43 4.09 -16.30
N PRO A 72 -12.94 5.29 -15.97
CA PRO A 72 -13.38 5.98 -14.76
C PRO A 72 -14.86 6.36 -14.86
N GLN A 73 -15.51 6.57 -13.74
CA GLN A 73 -16.94 6.94 -13.67
C GLN A 73 -17.18 8.38 -14.15
N PHE A 74 -16.15 9.25 -14.05
CA PHE A 74 -16.13 10.61 -14.56
C PHE A 74 -14.69 11.00 -14.93
N PRO A 75 -14.44 12.15 -15.61
CA PRO A 75 -13.09 12.53 -16.01
C PRO A 75 -12.10 12.54 -14.85
N ALA A 76 -11.07 11.73 -14.96
CA ALA A 76 -10.03 11.60 -13.95
C ALA A 76 -8.93 12.66 -14.18
N ALA A 77 -8.46 13.29 -13.10
CA ALA A 77 -7.28 14.17 -13.13
C ALA A 77 -5.99 13.35 -12.96
N ALA A 78 -6.03 12.29 -12.18
CA ALA A 78 -4.91 11.38 -11.97
C ALA A 78 -5.18 10.01 -12.62
N LYS A 79 -4.12 9.40 -13.16
CA LYS A 79 -4.16 8.01 -13.66
C LYS A 79 -3.59 7.03 -12.65
N ARG A 80 -2.66 7.47 -11.83
CA ARG A 80 -1.90 6.62 -10.88
C ARG A 80 -1.54 7.36 -9.61
N VAL A 81 -1.20 6.58 -8.58
CA VAL A 81 -0.82 7.11 -7.26
C VAL A 81 0.52 6.56 -6.84
N ILE A 82 1.40 7.42 -6.32
CA ILE A 82 2.58 7.06 -5.54
C ILE A 82 2.31 7.50 -4.09
N PHE A 83 2.20 6.55 -3.17
CA PHE A 83 2.02 6.84 -1.76
C PHE A 83 3.33 6.66 -1.01
N LEU A 84 3.90 7.75 -0.54
CA LEU A 84 5.09 7.83 0.30
C LEU A 84 4.65 7.75 1.76
N PHE A 85 4.60 6.54 2.31
CA PHE A 85 4.14 6.29 3.66
C PHE A 85 5.30 6.37 4.66
N MET A 86 5.21 7.32 5.60
CA MET A 86 6.19 7.61 6.64
C MET A 86 5.74 6.97 7.95
N GLU A 87 6.11 5.70 8.16
CA GLU A 87 5.67 4.93 9.31
C GLU A 87 6.29 5.44 10.62
N GLY A 88 5.45 5.70 11.60
CA GLY A 88 5.81 6.17 12.91
C GLY A 88 5.31 7.58 13.25
N GLY A 89 4.51 8.22 12.37
CA GLY A 89 3.88 9.52 12.63
C GLY A 89 4.87 10.68 12.63
N PRO A 90 5.24 11.21 11.44
CA PRO A 90 6.13 12.36 11.32
C PRO A 90 5.62 13.56 12.11
N SER A 91 6.53 14.26 12.78
CA SER A 91 6.19 15.49 13.52
C SER A 91 5.82 16.60 12.54
N HIS A 92 4.54 16.92 12.43
CA HIS A 92 4.05 18.03 11.62
C HIS A 92 4.62 19.37 12.09
N LEU A 93 4.84 19.52 13.41
CA LEU A 93 5.37 20.70 14.06
C LEU A 93 6.84 21.00 13.69
N ASP A 94 7.54 19.99 13.19
CA ASP A 94 8.96 20.08 12.82
C ASP A 94 9.16 19.90 11.30
N THR A 95 8.06 19.74 10.51
CA THR A 95 8.12 19.47 9.07
C THR A 95 7.33 20.47 8.22
N PHE A 96 5.99 20.50 8.32
CA PHE A 96 5.12 21.22 7.39
C PHE A 96 4.05 22.11 8.05
N ASP A 97 3.99 22.16 9.38
CA ASP A 97 3.01 22.96 10.10
C ASP A 97 3.68 24.02 10.99
N TRP A 98 4.07 25.11 10.37
CA TRP A 98 4.74 26.23 11.04
C TRP A 98 3.82 26.90 12.06
N LYS A 99 4.27 26.96 13.33
CA LYS A 99 3.57 27.55 14.46
C LYS A 99 4.42 28.62 15.15
N PRO A 100 4.26 29.90 14.76
CA PRO A 100 5.05 30.98 15.34
C PRO A 100 4.85 31.12 16.85
N GLU A 101 3.66 30.85 17.38
CA GLU A 101 3.39 30.90 18.82
C GLU A 101 4.13 29.76 19.56
N LEU A 102 4.18 28.56 19.00
CA LEU A 102 4.94 27.46 19.55
C LEU A 102 6.45 27.77 19.58
N ALA A 103 6.97 28.42 18.54
CA ALA A 103 8.38 28.78 18.44
C ALA A 103 8.83 29.78 19.55
N LYS A 104 7.91 30.58 20.09
CA LYS A 104 8.18 31.55 21.18
C LYS A 104 8.31 30.88 22.56
N LEU A 105 7.85 29.65 22.73
CA LEU A 105 7.71 29.02 24.06
C LEU A 105 9.01 28.41 24.59
N GLY A 106 10.09 28.35 23.78
CA GLY A 106 11.40 27.86 24.21
C GLY A 106 11.49 26.36 24.46
N ALA A 107 12.45 25.96 25.29
CA ALA A 107 12.69 24.55 25.62
C ALA A 107 11.52 23.98 26.44
N GLY A 108 11.02 22.83 26.02
CA GLY A 108 9.95 22.09 26.68
C GLY A 108 10.36 21.50 28.02
N GLY A 109 9.39 20.90 28.69
CA GLY A 109 9.52 20.11 29.89
C GLY A 109 8.30 19.22 30.05
N LYS A 110 8.23 18.40 31.07
CA LYS A 110 7.10 17.47 31.26
C LYS A 110 5.76 18.22 31.17
N SER A 111 4.93 17.82 30.20
CA SER A 111 3.63 18.43 29.91
C SER A 111 3.69 19.92 29.48
N ARG A 112 4.86 20.42 29.10
CA ARG A 112 5.04 21.77 28.54
C ARG A 112 5.21 21.70 27.03
N PRO A 113 4.73 22.70 26.27
CA PRO A 113 4.97 22.79 24.83
C PRO A 113 6.49 22.76 24.54
N LEU A 114 6.87 22.00 23.53
CA LEU A 114 8.23 21.92 23.00
C LEU A 114 8.26 22.73 21.67
N ALA A 115 9.12 23.76 21.62
CA ALA A 115 9.34 24.52 20.41
C ALA A 115 9.78 23.58 19.25
N PRO A 116 9.55 23.98 17.98
CA PRO A 116 10.10 23.24 16.85
C PRO A 116 11.61 23.06 16.98
N VAL A 117 12.09 21.85 16.67
CA VAL A 117 13.54 21.55 16.76
C VAL A 117 14.33 22.09 15.56
N VAL A 118 13.65 22.65 14.57
CA VAL A 118 14.21 23.27 13.36
C VAL A 118 13.53 24.60 13.06
N ASP A 119 14.23 25.46 12.33
CA ASP A 119 13.67 26.68 11.77
C ASP A 119 12.77 26.37 10.58
N PHE A 120 11.77 27.22 10.37
CA PHE A 120 10.92 27.20 9.17
C PHE A 120 11.28 28.37 8.26
N ARG A 121 11.17 28.16 6.97
CA ARG A 121 11.41 29.20 5.96
C ARG A 121 10.34 29.17 4.86
N PRO A 122 10.01 30.33 4.27
CA PRO A 122 9.16 30.36 3.08
C PRO A 122 9.94 29.77 1.90
N CYS A 123 9.31 28.91 1.12
CA CYS A 123 9.90 28.17 0.01
C CYS A 123 9.11 28.41 -1.28
N GLY A 124 9.82 28.39 -2.40
CA GLY A 124 9.24 28.61 -3.73
C GLY A 124 8.63 30.02 -3.89
N LYS A 125 7.89 30.19 -4.98
CA LYS A 125 7.09 31.42 -5.26
C LYS A 125 5.81 31.44 -4.43
N SER A 126 5.31 30.27 -4.07
CA SER A 126 4.12 30.07 -3.23
C SER A 126 4.30 30.57 -1.80
N GLY A 127 5.55 30.63 -1.31
CA GLY A 127 5.86 31.00 0.06
C GLY A 127 5.43 29.97 1.11
N LEU A 128 5.22 28.72 0.71
CA LEU A 128 4.89 27.65 1.66
C LEU A 128 5.99 27.50 2.71
N MET A 129 5.59 27.41 3.99
CA MET A 129 6.52 27.28 5.11
C MET A 129 6.93 25.83 5.28
N LEU A 130 8.20 25.53 5.08
CA LEU A 130 8.78 24.20 5.28
C LEU A 130 9.86 24.24 6.35
N GLY A 131 9.94 23.18 7.15
CA GLY A 131 11.04 22.97 8.10
C GLY A 131 12.38 22.84 7.36
N ALA A 132 13.43 23.39 7.94
CA ALA A 132 14.77 23.47 7.32
C ALA A 132 15.42 22.11 7.03
N GLY A 133 14.84 21.00 7.52
CA GLY A 133 15.29 19.64 7.22
C GLY A 133 15.05 19.16 5.79
N PHE A 134 14.32 19.94 4.97
CA PHE A 134 13.97 19.60 3.58
C PHE A 134 14.58 20.59 2.56
N PRO A 135 15.92 20.70 2.43
CA PRO A 135 16.53 21.67 1.51
C PRO A 135 16.28 21.35 0.03
N GLU A 136 16.18 20.08 -0.36
CA GLU A 136 15.94 19.67 -1.75
C GLU A 136 14.44 19.74 -2.09
N LEU A 137 13.56 19.25 -1.21
CA LEU A 137 12.12 19.34 -1.38
C LEU A 137 11.64 20.80 -1.42
N ALA A 138 12.29 21.70 -0.69
CA ALA A 138 12.02 23.14 -0.72
C ALA A 138 12.13 23.74 -2.13
N LYS A 139 12.98 23.18 -3.01
CA LYS A 139 13.09 23.58 -4.43
C LYS A 139 11.85 23.15 -5.24
N GLN A 140 11.06 22.23 -4.73
CA GLN A 140 9.82 21.75 -5.33
C GLN A 140 8.56 22.25 -4.59
N ALA A 141 8.69 23.24 -3.70
CA ALA A 141 7.60 23.72 -2.86
C ALA A 141 6.37 24.18 -3.66
N ASP A 142 6.60 24.77 -4.84
CA ASP A 142 5.55 25.24 -5.73
C ASP A 142 4.70 24.09 -6.35
N GLU A 143 5.12 22.83 -6.24
CA GLU A 143 4.37 21.66 -6.68
C GLU A 143 3.52 21.04 -5.53
N LEU A 144 3.75 21.45 -4.28
CA LEU A 144 3.14 20.84 -3.11
C LEU A 144 1.76 21.42 -2.80
N CYS A 145 0.84 20.58 -2.39
CA CYS A 145 -0.41 20.92 -1.73
C CYS A 145 -0.35 20.42 -0.28
N LEU A 146 -0.12 21.31 0.67
CA LEU A 146 -0.03 20.96 2.09
C LEU A 146 -1.44 20.76 2.66
N LEU A 147 -1.64 19.67 3.40
CA LEU A 147 -2.87 19.31 4.11
C LEU A 147 -2.60 19.41 5.62
N ASN A 148 -2.79 20.60 6.20
CA ASN A 148 -2.46 20.87 7.59
C ASN A 148 -3.64 20.64 8.56
N GLY A 149 -4.80 20.24 8.03
CA GLY A 149 -6.00 19.93 8.82
C GLY A 149 -6.29 18.45 8.97
N MET A 150 -5.29 17.58 8.87
CA MET A 150 -5.49 16.13 9.00
C MET A 150 -5.76 15.70 10.43
N LYS A 151 -6.63 14.71 10.63
CA LYS A 151 -6.86 14.03 11.90
C LYS A 151 -7.11 12.54 11.72
N THR A 152 -6.88 11.77 12.78
CA THR A 152 -7.30 10.38 12.90
C THR A 152 -8.01 10.14 14.23
N LYS A 153 -8.62 8.98 14.41
CA LYS A 153 -9.43 8.70 15.62
C LYS A 153 -8.58 8.22 16.79
N THR A 154 -7.41 7.62 16.51
CA THR A 154 -6.60 6.95 17.52
C THR A 154 -5.12 7.32 17.42
N PRO A 155 -4.42 7.48 18.56
CA PRO A 155 -2.97 7.64 18.60
C PRO A 155 -2.22 6.31 18.66
N SER A 156 -2.88 5.17 18.41
CA SER A 156 -2.24 3.85 18.36
C SER A 156 -1.74 3.56 16.95
N HIS A 157 -0.44 3.30 16.79
CA HIS A 157 0.18 3.00 15.50
C HIS A 157 -0.57 1.92 14.74
N HIS A 158 -0.82 0.76 15.35
CA HIS A 158 -1.48 -0.35 14.67
C HIS A 158 -2.82 0.06 14.06
N GLN A 159 -3.70 0.65 14.86
CA GLN A 159 -5.06 1.03 14.44
C GLN A 159 -5.03 2.18 13.42
N ALA A 160 -4.18 3.20 13.64
CA ALA A 160 -4.08 4.34 12.76
C ALA A 160 -3.46 3.97 11.41
N ILE A 161 -2.44 3.08 11.38
CA ILE A 161 -1.83 2.58 10.15
C ILE A 161 -2.83 1.74 9.34
N VAL A 162 -3.53 0.81 10.01
CA VAL A 162 -4.55 0.01 9.32
C VAL A 162 -5.67 0.91 8.78
N SER A 163 -6.10 1.92 9.54
CA SER A 163 -7.10 2.91 9.10
C SER A 163 -6.62 3.73 7.90
N MET A 164 -5.35 4.19 7.91
CA MET A 164 -4.74 4.92 6.80
C MET A 164 -4.78 4.11 5.49
N HIS A 165 -4.53 2.81 5.58
CA HIS A 165 -4.46 1.97 4.40
C HIS A 165 -5.81 1.38 3.97
N THR A 166 -6.75 1.16 4.89
CA THR A 166 -7.96 0.37 4.64
C THR A 166 -9.28 1.08 4.96
N GLY A 167 -9.21 2.28 5.56
CA GLY A 167 -10.38 3.01 6.06
C GLY A 167 -10.99 2.42 7.34
N SER A 168 -10.42 1.37 7.93
CA SER A 168 -10.97 0.71 9.13
C SER A 168 -9.90 0.45 10.17
N GLU A 169 -10.16 0.81 11.43
CA GLU A 169 -9.24 0.62 12.55
C GLU A 169 -9.26 -0.81 13.12
N ASN A 170 -10.42 -1.49 13.01
CA ASN A 170 -10.71 -2.69 13.78
C ASN A 170 -11.06 -3.91 12.92
N PHE A 171 -11.36 -3.69 11.65
CA PHE A 171 -11.80 -4.79 10.76
C PHE A 171 -10.83 -5.00 9.63
N VAL A 172 -10.66 -6.24 9.24
CA VAL A 172 -9.94 -6.59 8.02
C VAL A 172 -10.74 -6.11 6.81
N ARG A 173 -10.20 -5.15 6.07
CA ARG A 173 -10.82 -4.51 4.90
C ARG A 173 -9.81 -4.45 3.75
N PRO A 174 -10.29 -4.38 2.50
CA PRO A 174 -9.39 -4.15 1.37
C PRO A 174 -8.68 -2.80 1.51
N SER A 175 -7.41 -2.78 1.14
CA SER A 175 -6.60 -1.56 1.16
C SER A 175 -6.99 -0.61 0.03
N LEU A 176 -6.63 0.68 0.18
CA LEU A 176 -6.81 1.73 -0.84
C LEU A 176 -6.32 1.27 -2.22
N GLY A 177 -5.10 0.71 -2.30
CA GLY A 177 -4.55 0.21 -3.56
C GLY A 177 -5.41 -0.91 -4.17
N SER A 178 -5.94 -1.82 -3.33
CA SER A 178 -6.85 -2.88 -3.79
C SER A 178 -8.16 -2.32 -4.33
N TRP A 179 -8.74 -1.32 -3.69
CA TRP A 179 -9.94 -0.63 -4.18
C TRP A 179 -9.71 0.11 -5.50
N LEU A 180 -8.54 0.76 -5.65
CA LEU A 180 -8.20 1.45 -6.90
C LEU A 180 -8.05 0.47 -8.08
N VAL A 181 -7.36 -0.66 -7.87
CA VAL A 181 -7.23 -1.68 -8.91
C VAL A 181 -8.58 -2.38 -9.17
N TYR A 182 -9.40 -2.59 -8.16
CA TYR A 182 -10.77 -3.09 -8.34
C TYR A 182 -11.62 -2.14 -9.20
N GLY A 183 -11.57 -0.84 -8.93
CA GLY A 183 -12.35 0.18 -9.64
C GLY A 183 -11.88 0.44 -11.07
N LEU A 184 -10.57 0.55 -11.29
CA LEU A 184 -9.98 1.02 -12.55
C LEU A 184 -9.17 -0.03 -13.32
N GLY A 185 -8.83 -1.15 -12.69
CA GLY A 185 -7.85 -2.07 -13.27
C GLY A 185 -6.45 -1.45 -13.33
N THR A 186 -5.61 -1.99 -14.21
CA THR A 186 -4.25 -1.50 -14.45
C THR A 186 -3.96 -1.42 -15.95
N GLU A 187 -3.17 -0.42 -16.34
CA GLU A 187 -2.69 -0.28 -17.72
C GLU A 187 -1.51 -1.23 -17.99
N SER A 188 -0.83 -1.68 -16.93
CA SER A 188 0.24 -2.67 -17.03
C SER A 188 -0.32 -4.05 -17.40
N GLN A 189 0.31 -4.69 -18.39
CA GLN A 189 -0.05 -6.05 -18.81
C GLN A 189 0.83 -7.10 -18.11
N ASP A 190 2.02 -6.71 -17.67
CA ASP A 190 3.08 -7.60 -17.21
C ASP A 190 3.41 -7.44 -15.72
N LEU A 191 2.84 -6.43 -15.07
CA LEU A 191 3.10 -6.11 -13.67
C LEU A 191 1.78 -5.99 -12.90
N PRO A 192 1.80 -6.27 -11.57
CA PRO A 192 0.65 -6.05 -10.71
C PRO A 192 0.15 -4.61 -10.76
N GLY A 193 -1.16 -4.41 -10.71
CA GLY A 193 -1.74 -3.07 -10.64
C GLY A 193 -1.46 -2.33 -9.33
N PHE A 194 -1.14 -3.07 -8.27
CA PHE A 194 -0.73 -2.55 -6.97
C PHE A 194 0.59 -3.16 -6.51
N ILE A 195 1.57 -2.32 -6.25
CA ILE A 195 2.91 -2.70 -5.77
C ILE A 195 3.23 -1.93 -4.50
N THR A 196 3.75 -2.63 -3.49
CA THR A 196 4.27 -2.01 -2.26
C THR A 196 5.75 -2.33 -2.10
N ILE A 197 6.57 -1.30 -1.91
CA ILE A 197 8.04 -1.39 -1.78
C ILE A 197 8.41 -1.18 -0.31
N ASP A 198 9.18 -2.12 0.24
CA ASP A 198 9.63 -2.14 1.63
C ASP A 198 8.49 -1.99 2.66
N PRO A 199 7.34 -2.69 2.52
CA PRO A 199 6.27 -2.58 3.49
C PRO A 199 6.71 -3.08 4.86
N ILE A 200 6.18 -2.46 5.92
CA ILE A 200 6.38 -2.92 7.30
C ILE A 200 5.75 -4.30 7.52
N SER A 201 6.35 -5.09 8.41
CA SER A 201 5.85 -6.42 8.78
C SER A 201 5.02 -6.42 10.07
N HIS A 202 5.04 -5.33 10.83
CA HIS A 202 4.29 -5.08 12.05
C HIS A 202 3.15 -4.08 11.78
N ASN A 203 2.40 -3.66 12.78
CA ASN A 203 1.36 -2.63 12.68
C ASN A 203 0.42 -2.82 11.46
N GLY A 204 -0.26 -3.96 11.40
CA GLY A 204 -1.12 -4.34 10.29
C GLY A 204 -0.44 -5.27 9.28
N GLY A 205 0.86 -5.14 9.04
CA GLY A 205 1.61 -6.02 8.14
C GLY A 205 0.93 -6.17 6.78
N ALA A 206 0.56 -7.40 6.41
CA ALA A 206 -0.08 -7.69 5.13
C ALA A 206 -1.47 -7.05 4.94
N GLN A 207 -2.17 -6.64 6.02
CA GLN A 207 -3.46 -5.94 5.89
C GLN A 207 -3.31 -4.61 5.15
N ASN A 208 -2.15 -3.93 5.31
CA ASN A 208 -1.90 -2.62 4.72
C ASN A 208 -1.87 -2.63 3.18
N TYR A 209 -1.73 -3.81 2.57
CA TYR A 209 -1.77 -4.00 1.12
C TYR A 209 -2.62 -5.20 0.69
N GLY A 210 -3.42 -5.73 1.60
CA GLY A 210 -4.29 -6.88 1.38
C GLY A 210 -5.55 -6.53 0.60
N SER A 211 -6.09 -7.53 -0.10
CA SER A 211 -7.38 -7.44 -0.78
C SER A 211 -8.58 -7.82 0.10
N ALA A 212 -8.34 -8.40 1.28
CA ALA A 212 -9.37 -8.88 2.21
C ALA A 212 -10.46 -9.70 1.51
N PHE A 213 -11.71 -9.20 1.48
CA PHE A 213 -12.83 -9.87 0.80
C PHE A 213 -12.91 -9.58 -0.72
N LEU A 214 -12.10 -8.67 -1.26
CA LEU A 214 -11.96 -8.56 -2.71
C LEU A 214 -11.15 -9.75 -3.25
N PRO A 215 -11.34 -10.16 -4.51
CA PRO A 215 -10.52 -11.19 -5.14
C PRO A 215 -9.02 -10.94 -4.98
N ALA A 216 -8.25 -12.01 -4.78
CA ALA A 216 -6.80 -11.95 -4.51
C ALA A 216 -5.99 -11.25 -5.61
N THR A 217 -6.51 -11.18 -6.83
CA THR A 217 -5.88 -10.49 -7.96
C THR A 217 -5.71 -8.97 -7.73
N PHE A 218 -6.47 -8.39 -6.80
CA PHE A 218 -6.37 -6.96 -6.43
C PHE A 218 -5.41 -6.70 -5.28
N GLN A 219 -4.82 -7.74 -4.71
CA GLN A 219 -3.87 -7.60 -3.60
C GLN A 219 -2.57 -6.95 -4.05
N GLY A 220 -1.98 -6.14 -3.17
CA GLY A 220 -0.67 -5.54 -3.39
C GLY A 220 0.46 -6.57 -3.40
N THR A 221 1.32 -6.48 -4.40
CA THR A 221 2.52 -7.30 -4.50
C THR A 221 3.67 -6.62 -3.76
N ARG A 222 4.25 -7.35 -2.81
CA ARG A 222 5.38 -6.87 -2.03
C ARG A 222 6.68 -6.98 -2.81
N LEU A 223 7.43 -5.89 -2.87
CA LEU A 223 8.79 -5.81 -3.38
C LEU A 223 9.74 -5.24 -2.32
N SER A 224 11.04 -5.34 -2.56
CA SER A 224 12.08 -4.72 -1.76
C SER A 224 12.95 -3.82 -2.62
N SER A 225 13.35 -2.67 -2.11
CA SER A 225 14.41 -1.86 -2.71
C SER A 225 15.75 -2.58 -2.48
N GLY A 226 16.51 -2.85 -3.53
CA GLY A 226 17.80 -3.53 -3.46
C GLY A 226 17.93 -4.76 -4.36
N SER A 227 19.08 -5.41 -4.32
CA SER A 227 19.51 -6.45 -5.26
C SER A 227 18.65 -7.73 -5.33
N ARG A 228 17.75 -7.94 -4.39
CA ARG A 228 16.78 -9.06 -4.37
C ARG A 228 15.36 -8.55 -4.32
N SER A 229 14.99 -7.76 -5.29
CA SER A 229 13.70 -7.04 -5.33
C SER A 229 12.47 -7.94 -5.17
N VAL A 230 12.50 -9.16 -5.71
CA VAL A 230 11.39 -10.12 -5.59
C VAL A 230 11.94 -11.50 -5.21
N PRO A 231 11.59 -12.00 -4.01
CA PRO A 231 11.93 -13.37 -3.64
C PRO A 231 11.27 -14.38 -4.58
N ASN A 232 12.02 -15.44 -4.95
CA ASN A 232 11.51 -16.56 -5.74
C ASN A 232 10.89 -16.19 -7.11
N ILE A 233 11.30 -15.09 -7.72
CA ILE A 233 10.80 -14.66 -9.03
C ILE A 233 11.18 -15.64 -10.14
N ALA A 234 12.36 -16.26 -10.07
CA ALA A 234 12.84 -17.19 -11.07
C ALA A 234 12.57 -18.64 -10.65
N ASN A 235 12.09 -19.45 -11.60
CA ASN A 235 12.05 -20.90 -11.44
C ASN A 235 13.43 -21.51 -11.77
N THR A 236 14.09 -22.10 -10.77
CA THR A 236 15.42 -22.72 -10.92
C THR A 236 15.36 -24.18 -11.39
N HIS A 237 14.17 -24.78 -11.49
CA HIS A 237 13.98 -26.21 -11.79
C HIS A 237 13.47 -26.48 -13.21
N LEU A 238 12.81 -25.51 -13.83
CA LEU A 238 12.23 -25.66 -15.17
C LEU A 238 12.73 -24.57 -16.10
N ALA A 239 12.96 -24.93 -17.35
CA ALA A 239 13.14 -23.94 -18.40
C ALA A 239 11.84 -23.13 -18.60
N PRO A 240 11.91 -21.85 -18.98
CA PRO A 240 10.71 -21.00 -19.16
C PRO A 240 9.66 -21.61 -20.11
N SER A 241 10.12 -22.30 -21.19
CA SER A 241 9.23 -22.97 -22.14
C SER A 241 8.46 -24.14 -21.53
N ASP A 242 9.08 -24.90 -20.62
CA ASP A 242 8.44 -26.04 -19.98
C ASP A 242 7.53 -25.58 -18.83
N GLN A 243 7.93 -24.53 -18.11
CA GLN A 243 7.08 -23.87 -17.14
C GLN A 243 5.82 -23.29 -17.82
N ARG A 244 5.95 -22.69 -19.02
CA ARG A 244 4.79 -22.21 -19.81
C ARG A 244 3.83 -23.35 -20.16
N LYS A 245 4.34 -24.48 -20.66
CA LYS A 245 3.51 -25.66 -20.97
C LYS A 245 2.76 -26.18 -19.74
N GLN A 246 3.47 -26.24 -18.59
CA GLN A 246 2.86 -26.66 -17.34
C GLN A 246 1.74 -25.70 -16.91
N LEU A 247 1.99 -24.40 -16.96
CA LEU A 247 1.00 -23.37 -16.63
C LEU A 247 -0.20 -23.45 -17.59
N ASP A 248 0.02 -23.58 -18.89
CA ASP A 248 -1.05 -23.72 -19.89
C ASP A 248 -1.95 -24.94 -19.61
N PHE A 249 -1.36 -26.04 -19.16
CA PHE A 249 -2.13 -27.21 -18.78
C PHE A 249 -3.02 -26.93 -17.55
N VAL A 250 -2.45 -26.37 -16.49
CA VAL A 250 -3.20 -26.01 -15.26
C VAL A 250 -4.30 -25.01 -15.58
N GLN A 251 -4.00 -23.98 -16.37
CA GLN A 251 -4.97 -22.95 -16.76
C GLN A 251 -6.13 -23.52 -17.60
N ARG A 252 -5.87 -24.49 -18.48
CA ARG A 252 -6.98 -25.17 -19.19
C ARG A 252 -7.91 -25.90 -18.23
N MET A 253 -7.37 -26.54 -17.18
CA MET A 253 -8.17 -27.19 -16.16
C MET A 253 -9.01 -26.19 -15.37
N ASN A 254 -8.36 -25.12 -14.88
CA ASN A 254 -9.01 -24.08 -14.10
C ASN A 254 -10.14 -23.39 -14.89
N ARG A 255 -9.91 -23.06 -16.18
CA ARG A 255 -10.93 -22.47 -17.05
C ARG A 255 -12.11 -23.41 -17.30
N ARG A 256 -11.90 -24.74 -17.40
CA ARG A 256 -12.99 -25.71 -17.48
C ARG A 256 -13.83 -25.75 -16.19
N MET A 257 -13.15 -25.70 -15.04
CA MET A 257 -13.87 -25.62 -13.75
C MET A 257 -14.69 -24.34 -13.65
N LEU A 258 -14.10 -23.20 -14.03
CA LEU A 258 -14.79 -21.91 -14.02
C LEU A 258 -15.99 -21.91 -14.98
N ALA A 259 -15.85 -22.51 -16.16
CA ALA A 259 -16.98 -22.65 -17.12
C ALA A 259 -18.09 -23.54 -16.59
N ALA A 260 -17.77 -24.59 -15.81
CA ALA A 260 -18.75 -25.46 -15.18
C ALA A 260 -19.44 -24.81 -13.95
N GLN A 261 -18.75 -23.88 -13.28
CA GLN A 261 -19.23 -23.19 -12.08
C GLN A 261 -18.88 -21.67 -12.20
N PRO A 262 -19.67 -20.91 -12.97
CA PRO A 262 -19.41 -19.48 -13.13
C PRO A 262 -19.59 -18.71 -11.82
N GLY A 263 -18.80 -17.63 -11.65
CA GLY A 263 -18.91 -16.75 -10.49
C GLY A 263 -18.15 -17.24 -9.27
N GLN A 264 -17.00 -17.91 -9.46
CA GLN A 264 -16.04 -18.26 -8.40
C GLN A 264 -14.86 -17.29 -8.42
N PRO A 265 -14.91 -16.16 -7.65
CA PRO A 265 -13.85 -15.16 -7.63
C PRO A 265 -12.48 -15.71 -7.20
N GLU A 266 -12.47 -16.74 -6.34
CA GLU A 266 -11.24 -17.39 -5.89
C GLU A 266 -10.53 -18.11 -7.04
N LEU A 267 -11.28 -18.80 -7.89
CA LEU A 267 -10.71 -19.51 -9.04
C LEU A 267 -10.24 -18.53 -10.13
N GLU A 268 -11.00 -17.46 -10.36
CA GLU A 268 -10.57 -16.36 -11.24
C GLU A 268 -9.26 -15.74 -10.73
N GLY A 269 -9.17 -15.48 -9.43
CA GLY A 269 -7.95 -14.97 -8.78
C GLY A 269 -6.74 -15.90 -8.94
N VAL A 270 -6.92 -17.23 -8.86
CA VAL A 270 -5.86 -18.22 -9.08
C VAL A 270 -5.38 -18.22 -10.53
N ILE A 271 -6.29 -18.12 -11.49
CA ILE A 271 -5.96 -18.04 -12.92
C ILE A 271 -5.08 -16.81 -13.19
N GLU A 272 -5.53 -15.65 -12.75
CA GLU A 272 -4.83 -14.37 -12.99
C GLU A 272 -3.48 -14.28 -12.27
N SER A 273 -3.45 -14.61 -10.99
CA SER A 273 -2.21 -14.51 -10.21
C SER A 273 -1.13 -15.47 -10.71
N SER A 274 -1.50 -16.64 -11.23
CA SER A 274 -0.54 -17.58 -11.80
C SER A 274 0.04 -17.09 -13.13
N GLU A 275 -0.79 -16.49 -13.99
CA GLU A 275 -0.36 -15.90 -15.26
C GLU A 275 0.54 -14.68 -15.02
N LEU A 276 0.10 -13.79 -14.14
CA LEU A 276 0.87 -12.61 -13.76
C LEU A 276 2.23 -12.99 -13.14
N ALA A 277 2.26 -13.99 -12.25
CA ALA A 277 3.51 -14.47 -11.65
C ALA A 277 4.51 -15.02 -12.72
N PHE A 278 4.00 -15.66 -13.78
CA PHE A 278 4.84 -16.09 -14.88
C PHE A 278 5.39 -14.92 -15.70
N GLN A 279 4.55 -13.93 -16.02
CA GLN A 279 4.95 -12.73 -16.76
C GLN A 279 5.97 -11.91 -15.97
N MET A 280 5.79 -11.78 -14.65
CA MET A 280 6.70 -11.07 -13.76
C MET A 280 8.14 -11.61 -13.77
N GLN A 281 8.36 -12.90 -14.09
CA GLN A 281 9.71 -13.49 -14.15
C GLN A 281 10.61 -12.77 -15.15
N THR A 282 10.02 -12.22 -16.21
CA THR A 282 10.77 -11.48 -17.25
C THR A 282 10.69 -9.96 -17.02
N SER A 283 9.51 -9.45 -16.70
CA SER A 283 9.24 -8.00 -16.65
C SER A 283 9.83 -7.33 -15.41
N VAL A 284 9.81 -8.03 -14.27
CA VAL A 284 10.33 -7.47 -13.02
C VAL A 284 11.83 -7.23 -13.05
N PRO A 285 12.70 -8.21 -13.38
CA PRO A 285 14.15 -7.97 -13.41
C PRO A 285 14.52 -6.78 -14.29
N ALA A 286 13.93 -6.66 -15.49
CA ALA A 286 14.22 -5.58 -16.42
C ALA A 286 13.72 -4.20 -15.89
N THR A 287 12.60 -4.17 -15.15
CA THR A 287 12.07 -2.91 -14.59
C THR A 287 12.89 -2.44 -13.39
N PHE A 288 13.43 -3.36 -12.61
CA PHE A 288 14.16 -3.08 -11.38
C PHE A 288 15.69 -3.00 -11.55
N ASP A 289 16.22 -3.31 -12.71
CA ASP A 289 17.61 -3.02 -13.03
C ASP A 289 17.78 -1.54 -13.32
N ILE A 290 18.15 -0.80 -12.27
CA ILE A 290 18.42 0.65 -12.35
C ILE A 290 19.82 0.97 -12.86
N GLY A 291 20.61 -0.04 -13.18
CA GLY A 291 21.99 0.13 -13.72
C GLY A 291 22.02 0.77 -15.11
N ASP A 292 20.92 0.66 -15.86
CA ASP A 292 20.75 1.25 -17.18
C ASP A 292 20.35 2.75 -17.14
N GLU A 293 20.00 3.28 -15.96
CA GLU A 293 19.65 4.69 -15.83
C GLU A 293 20.85 5.61 -16.00
N PRO A 294 20.70 6.71 -16.74
CA PRO A 294 21.78 7.69 -16.91
C PRO A 294 22.26 8.25 -15.57
N ARG A 295 23.56 8.56 -15.48
CA ARG A 295 24.16 9.05 -14.24
C ARG A 295 23.42 10.26 -13.65
N HIS A 296 23.00 11.22 -14.46
CA HIS A 296 22.28 12.39 -13.97
C HIS A 296 20.92 12.06 -13.33
N VAL A 297 20.25 10.99 -13.81
CA VAL A 297 19.01 10.49 -13.18
C VAL A 297 19.37 9.80 -11.87
N ARG A 298 20.38 8.96 -11.84
CA ARG A 298 20.85 8.30 -10.60
C ARG A 298 21.26 9.33 -9.55
N ASP A 299 21.98 10.36 -9.96
CA ASP A 299 22.38 11.48 -9.09
C ASP A 299 21.16 12.23 -8.55
N LEU A 300 20.12 12.43 -9.36
CA LEU A 300 18.89 13.12 -8.96
C LEU A 300 18.19 12.42 -7.77
N TYR A 301 18.14 11.09 -7.80
CA TYR A 301 17.56 10.29 -6.73
C TYR A 301 18.54 9.93 -5.59
N GLY A 302 19.83 10.20 -5.78
CA GLY A 302 20.86 9.85 -4.80
C GLY A 302 21.04 8.35 -4.60
N VAL A 303 20.87 7.54 -5.65
CA VAL A 303 20.94 6.07 -5.56
C VAL A 303 22.35 5.51 -5.33
N ASP A 304 23.37 6.32 -5.52
CA ASP A 304 24.78 5.98 -5.30
C ASP A 304 25.35 6.61 -4.01
N ASP A 305 24.52 7.27 -3.20
CA ASP A 305 24.86 7.88 -1.92
C ASP A 305 24.32 6.99 -0.80
N GLY A 306 25.20 6.44 0.03
CA GLY A 306 24.82 5.45 1.06
C GLY A 306 23.70 5.89 2.02
N THR A 307 23.51 7.18 2.24
CA THR A 307 22.45 7.72 3.09
C THR A 307 21.08 7.67 2.39
N THR A 308 21.04 8.06 1.11
CA THR A 308 19.80 8.13 0.31
C THR A 308 19.56 6.89 -0.55
N GLU A 309 20.56 6.04 -0.72
CA GLU A 309 20.57 4.90 -1.65
C GLU A 309 19.26 4.09 -1.61
N ARG A 310 18.91 3.59 -0.45
CA ARG A 310 17.76 2.69 -0.31
C ARG A 310 16.44 3.35 -0.72
N PHE A 311 16.17 4.55 -0.20
CA PHE A 311 14.93 5.26 -0.50
C PHE A 311 14.97 5.87 -1.90
N GLY A 312 16.14 6.27 -2.38
CA GLY A 312 16.40 6.71 -3.76
C GLY A 312 16.10 5.62 -4.78
N GLN A 313 16.58 4.40 -4.54
CA GLN A 313 16.24 3.23 -5.35
C GLN A 313 14.73 2.98 -5.36
N ALA A 314 14.05 3.04 -4.21
CA ALA A 314 12.60 2.87 -4.12
C ALA A 314 11.84 3.95 -4.92
N CYS A 315 12.24 5.22 -4.83
CA CYS A 315 11.64 6.32 -5.60
C CYS A 315 11.87 6.17 -7.10
N LEU A 316 13.07 5.80 -7.52
CA LEU A 316 13.40 5.56 -8.93
C LEU A 316 12.60 4.36 -9.49
N MET A 317 12.51 3.28 -8.71
CA MET A 317 11.65 2.13 -9.05
C MET A 317 10.18 2.55 -9.19
N ALA A 318 9.66 3.38 -8.30
CA ALA A 318 8.28 3.87 -8.38
C ALA A 318 8.03 4.66 -9.68
N ARG A 319 8.97 5.51 -10.10
CA ARG A 319 8.87 6.21 -11.39
C ARG A 319 8.83 5.22 -12.56
N ARG A 320 9.72 4.22 -12.60
CA ARG A 320 9.73 3.18 -13.65
C ARG A 320 8.44 2.35 -13.67
N LEU A 321 7.89 2.04 -12.51
CA LEU A 321 6.59 1.36 -12.40
C LEU A 321 5.45 2.23 -12.93
N CYS A 322 5.48 3.55 -12.69
CA CYS A 322 4.54 4.49 -13.30
C CYS A 322 4.61 4.48 -14.84
N GLU A 323 5.81 4.44 -15.42
CA GLU A 323 6.02 4.34 -16.87
C GLU A 323 5.46 3.03 -17.44
N LYS A 324 5.45 1.95 -16.65
CA LYS A 324 4.87 0.65 -17.01
C LYS A 324 3.35 0.55 -16.76
N GLY A 325 2.70 1.62 -16.32
CA GLY A 325 1.26 1.67 -16.13
C GLY A 325 0.74 1.05 -14.83
N VAL A 326 1.60 0.84 -13.83
CA VAL A 326 1.16 0.38 -12.49
C VAL A 326 0.26 1.45 -11.87
N ARG A 327 -0.90 1.04 -11.33
CA ARG A 327 -1.95 1.95 -10.86
C ARG A 327 -1.65 2.56 -9.50
N PHE A 328 -1.19 1.76 -8.56
CA PHE A 328 -0.91 2.19 -7.20
C PHE A 328 0.44 1.65 -6.72
N ILE A 329 1.31 2.56 -6.30
CA ILE A 329 2.65 2.22 -5.82
C ILE A 329 2.80 2.83 -4.44
N GLN A 330 3.12 2.01 -3.45
CA GLN A 330 3.37 2.47 -2.08
C GLN A 330 4.82 2.23 -1.71
N LEU A 331 5.48 3.26 -1.19
CA LEU A 331 6.82 3.20 -0.63
C LEU A 331 6.75 3.44 0.87
N THR A 332 7.47 2.66 1.66
CA THR A 332 7.48 2.87 3.11
C THR A 332 8.86 3.32 3.58
N SER A 333 8.88 4.41 4.34
CA SER A 333 10.03 4.86 5.14
C SER A 333 9.65 4.77 6.61
N ALA A 334 10.24 3.83 7.35
CA ALA A 334 9.95 3.61 8.76
C ALA A 334 10.86 4.43 9.67
N GLY A 335 10.50 4.50 10.96
CA GLY A 335 11.33 5.09 12.00
C GLY A 335 11.08 6.55 12.29
N TRP A 336 9.81 7.01 12.15
CA TRP A 336 9.40 8.38 12.48
C TRP A 336 8.85 8.52 13.92
N ASP A 337 8.88 7.44 14.70
CA ASP A 337 8.36 7.40 16.09
C ASP A 337 9.36 7.98 17.11
N HIS A 338 9.55 9.31 17.10
CA HIS A 338 10.56 9.98 17.93
C HIS A 338 10.02 10.43 19.29
N HIS A 339 9.94 9.50 20.23
CA HIS A 339 9.70 9.79 21.65
C HIS A 339 10.93 10.32 22.39
N ASN A 340 12.12 10.22 21.77
CA ASN A 340 13.40 10.72 22.25
C ASN A 340 14.27 11.12 21.06
N ASN A 341 15.33 11.89 21.31
CA ASN A 341 16.33 12.29 20.32
C ASN A 341 15.69 12.83 19.04
N LEU A 342 14.64 13.65 19.22
CA LEU A 342 13.78 14.13 18.11
C LEU A 342 14.59 14.82 17.01
N ARG A 343 15.52 15.71 17.38
CA ARG A 343 16.34 16.46 16.40
C ARG A 343 17.21 15.51 15.58
N GLU A 344 17.98 14.65 16.24
CA GLU A 344 18.89 13.71 15.58
C GLU A 344 18.14 12.66 14.78
N GLY A 345 17.01 12.17 15.34
CA GLY A 345 16.17 11.20 14.66
C GLY A 345 15.54 11.77 13.40
N LEU A 346 14.99 12.98 13.46
CA LEU A 346 14.44 13.67 12.28
C LEU A 346 15.54 13.97 11.26
N GLN A 347 16.74 14.43 11.69
CA GLN A 347 17.85 14.68 10.76
C GLN A 347 18.16 13.41 9.95
N GLY A 348 18.31 12.26 10.60
CA GLY A 348 18.57 11.02 9.89
C GLY A 348 17.44 10.59 8.94
N ARG A 349 16.18 10.97 9.21
CA ARG A 349 15.07 10.72 8.26
C ARG A 349 15.12 11.68 7.09
N TRP A 350 15.32 12.98 7.33
CA TRP A 350 15.45 13.99 6.27
C TRP A 350 16.60 13.65 5.33
N ASP A 351 17.78 13.37 5.86
CA ASP A 351 18.96 13.02 5.07
C ASP A 351 18.69 11.83 4.13
N ALA A 352 17.85 10.87 4.58
CA ALA A 352 17.55 9.69 3.79
C ALA A 352 16.51 9.92 2.69
N ILE A 353 15.55 10.87 2.87
CA ILE A 353 14.38 10.96 1.98
C ILE A 353 14.26 12.26 1.19
N ASP A 354 14.87 13.38 1.65
CA ASP A 354 14.66 14.70 1.07
C ASP A 354 15.04 14.75 -0.43
N ARG A 355 16.27 14.39 -0.74
CA ARG A 355 16.77 14.32 -2.12
C ARG A 355 16.01 13.35 -3.00
N PRO A 356 15.75 12.09 -2.59
CA PRO A 356 14.94 11.15 -3.35
C PRO A 356 13.53 11.64 -3.69
N ILE A 357 12.85 12.27 -2.75
CA ILE A 357 11.48 12.79 -2.98
C ILE A 357 11.52 13.99 -3.93
N ALA A 358 12.43 14.92 -3.71
CA ALA A 358 12.62 16.06 -4.61
C ALA A 358 12.95 15.58 -6.03
N GLY A 359 13.83 14.58 -6.15
CA GLY A 359 14.20 13.93 -7.40
C GLY A 359 13.01 13.29 -8.10
N LEU A 360 12.17 12.57 -7.36
CA LEU A 360 10.95 11.95 -7.89
C LEU A 360 10.00 13.00 -8.48
N ILE A 361 9.73 14.10 -7.77
CA ILE A 361 8.87 15.19 -8.24
C ILE A 361 9.47 15.82 -9.51
N ALA A 362 10.76 16.14 -9.49
CA ALA A 362 11.46 16.77 -10.61
C ALA A 362 11.46 15.86 -11.86
N ASP A 363 11.76 14.57 -11.72
CA ASP A 363 11.82 13.61 -12.83
C ASP A 363 10.43 13.39 -13.45
N LEU A 364 9.40 13.20 -12.62
CA LEU A 364 8.02 13.10 -13.10
C LEU A 364 7.57 14.37 -13.83
N LYS A 365 7.98 15.54 -13.36
CA LYS A 365 7.69 16.83 -14.00
C LYS A 365 8.39 16.94 -15.35
N GLN A 366 9.69 16.60 -15.43
CA GLN A 366 10.48 16.63 -16.67
C GLN A 366 9.92 15.67 -17.74
N ARG A 367 9.33 14.56 -17.31
CA ARG A 367 8.70 13.53 -18.17
C ARG A 367 7.25 13.84 -18.52
N ASP A 368 6.72 14.97 -18.10
CA ASP A 368 5.29 15.33 -18.27
C ASP A 368 4.31 14.32 -17.62
N MET A 369 4.79 13.60 -16.60
CA MET A 369 4.03 12.59 -15.88
C MET A 369 3.43 13.09 -14.57
N LEU A 370 3.96 14.16 -13.97
CA LEU A 370 3.47 14.68 -12.70
C LEU A 370 2.00 15.12 -12.78
N LYS A 371 1.57 15.62 -13.92
CA LYS A 371 0.20 16.10 -14.16
C LYS A 371 -0.87 15.02 -13.94
N ASP A 372 -0.55 13.75 -14.24
CA ASP A 372 -1.46 12.61 -14.13
C ASP A 372 -1.00 11.53 -13.12
N THR A 373 0.02 11.87 -12.31
CA THR A 373 0.53 11.05 -11.20
C THR A 373 0.32 11.79 -9.89
N LEU A 374 -0.54 11.27 -9.03
CA LEU A 374 -0.75 11.81 -7.69
C LEU A 374 0.30 11.25 -6.75
N ILE A 375 1.13 12.11 -6.19
CA ILE A 375 2.04 11.78 -5.09
C ILE A 375 1.33 12.15 -3.79
N VAL A 376 1.30 11.23 -2.82
CA VAL A 376 0.76 11.45 -1.46
C VAL A 376 1.89 11.16 -0.48
N TRP A 377 2.16 12.06 0.44
CA TRP A 377 3.14 11.90 1.51
C TRP A 377 2.48 12.07 2.87
N GLY A 378 2.78 11.18 3.79
CA GLY A 378 2.35 11.32 5.18
C GLY A 378 2.47 10.04 5.97
N GLY A 379 2.17 10.15 7.26
CA GLY A 379 2.08 9.04 8.20
C GLY A 379 0.67 8.89 8.77
N GLU A 380 0.54 8.00 9.71
CA GLU A 380 -0.73 7.61 10.31
C GLU A 380 -1.33 8.65 11.27
N PHE A 381 -0.49 9.51 11.86
CA PHE A 381 -0.86 10.64 12.74
C PHE A 381 0.35 11.59 12.89
N GLY A 382 0.19 12.62 13.72
CA GLY A 382 1.24 13.59 14.03
C GLY A 382 1.84 13.41 15.41
N ARG A 383 2.53 14.46 15.88
CA ARG A 383 3.21 14.45 17.17
C ARG A 383 2.66 15.51 18.11
N SER A 384 2.66 15.21 19.40
CA SER A 384 2.14 16.11 20.44
C SER A 384 2.93 17.42 20.50
N VAL A 385 2.22 18.48 20.85
CA VAL A 385 2.82 19.80 21.14
C VAL A 385 3.78 19.70 22.34
N ALA A 386 3.39 18.91 23.35
CA ALA A 386 4.17 18.74 24.56
C ALA A 386 5.15 17.57 24.44
N ASP A 387 6.25 17.69 25.17
CA ASP A 387 7.18 16.60 25.37
C ASP A 387 6.52 15.46 26.19
N ASP A 388 6.61 14.25 25.67
CA ASP A 388 6.00 13.05 26.23
C ASP A 388 6.69 12.60 27.54
N LYS A 389 8.01 12.66 27.59
CA LYS A 389 8.82 12.17 28.71
C LYS A 389 9.26 13.26 29.67
N GLY A 390 9.21 14.50 29.26
CA GLY A 390 9.53 15.65 30.08
C GLY A 390 11.00 15.99 30.16
N ASP A 391 11.81 15.45 29.28
CA ASP A 391 13.24 15.74 29.12
C ASP A 391 13.56 16.77 28.03
N GLY A 392 12.54 17.30 27.37
CA GLY A 392 12.67 18.28 26.27
C GLY A 392 13.19 17.70 24.97
N ASN A 393 13.14 16.37 24.79
CA ASN A 393 13.89 15.67 23.75
C ASN A 393 13.04 14.78 22.82
N GLY A 394 11.72 14.81 22.94
CA GLY A 394 10.83 14.00 22.12
C GLY A 394 9.39 14.48 22.11
N ARG A 395 8.56 13.87 21.29
CA ARG A 395 7.13 14.17 21.21
C ARG A 395 6.31 12.88 21.28
N GLY A 396 5.21 12.92 22.03
CA GLY A 396 4.20 11.85 22.05
C GLY A 396 3.34 11.82 20.77
N HIS A 397 2.36 10.93 20.74
CA HIS A 397 1.46 10.80 19.60
C HIS A 397 0.37 11.88 19.61
N GLN A 398 -0.01 12.36 18.42
CA GLN A 398 -1.12 13.32 18.22
C GLN A 398 -2.05 12.84 17.12
N ALA A 399 -3.26 12.44 17.51
CA ALA A 399 -4.30 12.01 16.58
C ALA A 399 -5.20 13.17 16.08
N LYS A 400 -5.33 14.25 16.87
CA LYS A 400 -6.31 15.30 16.61
C LYS A 400 -5.88 16.33 15.58
N GLY A 401 -4.59 16.42 15.27
CA GLY A 401 -4.04 17.37 14.30
C GLY A 401 -2.70 16.90 13.78
N PHE A 402 -2.53 16.86 12.45
CA PHE A 402 -1.26 16.57 11.79
C PHE A 402 -1.28 17.05 10.34
N SER A 403 -0.15 16.89 9.65
CA SER A 403 0.00 17.32 8.28
C SER A 403 0.38 16.18 7.36
N MET A 404 -0.19 16.21 6.17
CA MET A 404 0.22 15.47 4.99
C MET A 404 0.45 16.45 3.84
N TRP A 405 0.91 15.96 2.71
CA TRP A 405 0.89 16.73 1.48
C TRP A 405 0.65 15.84 0.26
N MET A 406 0.19 16.49 -0.82
CA MET A 406 0.02 15.90 -2.14
C MET A 406 0.78 16.72 -3.17
N ALA A 407 1.10 16.10 -4.32
CA ALA A 407 1.65 16.81 -5.48
C ALA A 407 1.19 16.14 -6.78
N GLY A 408 0.98 16.94 -7.83
CA GLY A 408 0.55 16.45 -9.13
C GLY A 408 -0.88 15.89 -9.13
N GLY A 409 -1.24 15.12 -10.16
CA GLY A 409 -2.51 14.39 -10.25
C GLY A 409 -3.77 15.25 -10.08
N GLY A 410 -3.73 16.55 -10.45
CA GLY A 410 -4.89 17.45 -10.39
C GLY A 410 -5.11 18.14 -9.03
N VAL A 411 -4.14 18.13 -8.11
CA VAL A 411 -4.20 18.97 -6.92
C VAL A 411 -3.63 20.36 -7.19
N LYS A 412 -4.10 21.38 -6.46
CA LYS A 412 -3.56 22.74 -6.52
C LYS A 412 -2.11 22.77 -6.07
N ALA A 413 -1.24 23.21 -6.93
CA ALA A 413 0.18 23.36 -6.69
C ALA A 413 0.48 24.65 -5.90
N GLY A 414 1.48 24.63 -5.00
CA GLY A 414 1.85 25.75 -4.16
C GLY A 414 0.75 26.18 -3.18
N TYR A 415 -0.08 25.25 -2.72
CA TYR A 415 -1.27 25.54 -1.94
C TYR A 415 -1.22 24.91 -0.54
N ARG A 416 -1.85 25.59 0.42
CA ARG A 416 -2.05 25.06 1.78
C ARG A 416 -3.55 24.99 2.08
N TYR A 417 -4.01 23.83 2.49
CA TYR A 417 -5.38 23.56 2.91
C TYR A 417 -5.44 23.17 4.37
N GLY A 418 -6.35 23.79 5.09
CA GLY A 418 -6.58 23.53 6.49
C GLY A 418 -5.52 24.11 7.42
N ALA A 419 -5.78 23.99 8.71
CA ALA A 419 -4.86 24.38 9.77
C ALA A 419 -5.12 23.61 11.05
N THR A 420 -4.08 23.41 11.86
CA THR A 420 -4.19 23.09 13.28
C THR A 420 -4.31 24.39 14.09
N ASP A 421 -4.64 24.27 15.38
CA ASP A 421 -4.68 25.41 16.32
C ASP A 421 -3.33 26.14 16.43
N GLU A 422 -3.27 27.22 17.19
CA GLU A 422 -2.09 28.09 17.29
C GLU A 422 -0.81 27.38 17.72
N LEU A 423 -0.94 26.30 18.48
CA LEU A 423 0.19 25.49 18.92
C LEU A 423 0.39 24.21 18.12
N GLY A 424 -0.55 23.86 17.24
CA GLY A 424 -0.50 22.65 16.43
C GLY A 424 -1.08 21.39 17.11
N GLY A 425 -1.97 21.60 18.09
CA GLY A 425 -2.56 20.50 18.87
C GLY A 425 -3.72 19.79 18.19
N ALA A 426 -4.62 20.52 17.57
CA ALA A 426 -5.81 19.95 16.93
C ALA A 426 -6.12 20.64 15.60
N ALA A 427 -6.63 19.89 14.63
CA ALA A 427 -7.13 20.44 13.37
C ALA A 427 -8.38 21.29 13.63
N VAL A 428 -8.38 22.56 13.17
CA VAL A 428 -9.44 23.54 13.42
C VAL A 428 -10.04 24.12 12.14
N GLU A 429 -9.32 24.08 11.02
CA GLU A 429 -9.77 24.56 9.73
C GLU A 429 -9.49 23.50 8.65
N GLY A 430 -10.40 23.36 7.66
CA GLY A 430 -10.25 22.39 6.58
C GLY A 430 -9.98 20.97 7.10
N VAL A 431 -10.72 20.59 8.14
CA VAL A 431 -10.49 19.33 8.85
C VAL A 431 -10.79 18.15 7.94
N MET A 432 -9.79 17.26 7.77
CA MET A 432 -9.90 16.04 6.99
C MET A 432 -9.57 14.82 7.86
N ASP A 433 -10.40 13.78 7.80
CA ASP A 433 -10.06 12.47 8.34
C ASP A 433 -9.58 11.49 7.24
N MET A 434 -9.30 10.23 7.63
CA MET A 434 -8.82 9.22 6.69
C MET A 434 -9.83 8.92 5.57
N HIS A 435 -11.12 8.95 5.86
CA HIS A 435 -12.15 8.73 4.83
C HIS A 435 -12.24 9.90 3.85
N ASP A 436 -12.02 11.14 4.31
CA ASP A 436 -11.99 12.33 3.45
C ASP A 436 -10.78 12.29 2.51
N LEU A 437 -9.61 11.87 3.03
CA LEU A 437 -8.41 11.62 2.24
C LEU A 437 -8.67 10.57 1.16
N HIS A 438 -9.25 9.43 1.55
CA HIS A 438 -9.58 8.35 0.60
C HIS A 438 -10.60 8.78 -0.43
N ALA A 439 -11.67 9.47 -0.02
CA ALA A 439 -12.68 10.01 -0.94
C ALA A 439 -12.05 10.97 -1.96
N THR A 440 -11.13 11.82 -1.50
CA THR A 440 -10.43 12.79 -2.36
C THR A 440 -9.50 12.10 -3.35
N ILE A 441 -8.73 11.09 -2.92
CA ILE A 441 -7.87 10.29 -3.80
C ILE A 441 -8.72 9.55 -4.85
N LEU A 442 -9.80 8.89 -4.45
CA LEU A 442 -10.71 8.21 -5.38
C LEU A 442 -11.29 9.19 -6.39
N HIS A 443 -11.72 10.39 -5.95
CA HIS A 443 -12.26 11.42 -6.82
C HIS A 443 -11.24 11.90 -7.86
N LEU A 444 -9.99 12.15 -7.48
CA LEU A 444 -8.91 12.53 -8.40
C LEU A 444 -8.68 11.47 -9.50
N LEU A 445 -8.91 10.19 -9.18
CA LEU A 445 -8.84 9.09 -10.13
C LEU A 445 -10.15 8.83 -10.89
N GLY A 446 -11.16 9.70 -10.75
CA GLY A 446 -12.43 9.59 -11.46
C GLY A 446 -13.37 8.52 -10.91
N LEU A 447 -13.24 8.18 -9.63
CA LEU A 447 -14.08 7.21 -8.93
C LEU A 447 -14.97 7.91 -7.89
N ASP A 448 -16.24 7.61 -7.93
CA ASP A 448 -17.19 7.99 -6.87
C ASP A 448 -17.05 7.02 -5.69
N HIS A 449 -16.56 7.52 -4.56
CA HIS A 449 -16.31 6.73 -3.37
C HIS A 449 -17.57 6.14 -2.73
N GLU A 450 -18.77 6.65 -3.07
CA GLU A 450 -20.05 6.12 -2.61
C GLU A 450 -20.58 5.05 -3.55
N ALA A 451 -20.38 5.21 -4.85
CA ALA A 451 -20.81 4.26 -5.88
C ALA A 451 -19.85 3.07 -6.04
N LEU A 452 -18.56 3.24 -5.68
CA LEU A 452 -17.57 2.16 -5.72
C LEU A 452 -17.80 1.19 -4.57
N THR A 453 -18.62 0.17 -4.80
CA THR A 453 -18.99 -0.83 -3.78
C THR A 453 -18.62 -2.24 -4.21
N TYR A 454 -18.50 -3.13 -3.23
CA TYR A 454 -18.37 -4.57 -3.42
C TYR A 454 -19.34 -5.32 -2.49
N ARG A 455 -20.15 -6.21 -3.08
CA ARG A 455 -21.11 -7.02 -2.34
C ARG A 455 -20.43 -8.20 -1.67
N TYR A 456 -20.43 -8.23 -0.34
CA TYR A 456 -19.85 -9.32 0.44
C TYR A 456 -20.73 -9.66 1.65
N ALA A 457 -20.96 -10.94 1.90
CA ALA A 457 -21.77 -11.42 3.03
C ALA A 457 -23.12 -10.67 3.20
N GLY A 458 -23.80 -10.38 2.08
CA GLY A 458 -25.12 -9.74 2.09
C GLY A 458 -25.13 -8.21 2.23
N ARG A 459 -23.96 -7.57 2.38
CA ARG A 459 -23.80 -6.11 2.50
C ARG A 459 -22.93 -5.55 1.38
N ASP A 460 -23.21 -4.31 0.96
CA ASP A 460 -22.34 -3.55 0.08
C ASP A 460 -21.31 -2.79 0.93
N PHE A 461 -20.04 -3.02 0.65
CA PHE A 461 -18.91 -2.37 1.29
C PHE A 461 -18.28 -1.35 0.37
N ARG A 462 -17.74 -0.28 0.94
CA ARG A 462 -16.93 0.73 0.27
C ARG A 462 -15.73 1.12 1.13
N LEU A 463 -14.68 1.68 0.54
CA LEU A 463 -13.45 2.07 1.24
C LEU A 463 -13.71 3.09 2.37
N THR A 464 -14.61 4.04 2.12
CA THR A 464 -14.92 5.13 3.05
C THR A 464 -16.00 4.78 4.08
N GLU A 465 -16.39 3.52 4.17
CA GLU A 465 -17.46 3.03 5.09
C GLU A 465 -18.73 3.90 4.98
N THR A 466 -19.06 4.64 6.02
CA THR A 466 -20.21 5.58 6.05
C THR A 466 -19.78 7.05 5.98
N GLY A 467 -18.47 7.32 5.90
CA GLY A 467 -17.89 8.67 5.87
C GLY A 467 -17.36 9.04 4.50
N GLY A 468 -16.46 10.01 4.49
CA GLY A 468 -15.74 10.50 3.33
C GLY A 468 -16.39 11.71 2.69
N LYS A 469 -15.64 12.81 2.67
CA LYS A 469 -15.98 14.06 1.98
C LYS A 469 -14.81 14.44 1.08
N VAL A 470 -15.11 14.64 -0.19
CA VAL A 470 -14.08 15.12 -1.13
C VAL A 470 -13.69 16.56 -0.78
N ALA A 471 -12.41 16.80 -0.55
CA ALA A 471 -11.85 18.14 -0.31
C ALA A 471 -11.73 18.88 -1.66
N ARG A 472 -12.84 19.44 -2.14
CA ARG A 472 -12.92 20.10 -3.45
C ARG A 472 -12.02 21.34 -3.55
N GLU A 473 -11.71 21.96 -2.42
CA GLU A 473 -10.88 23.16 -2.30
C GLU A 473 -9.44 22.92 -2.74
N ILE A 474 -8.96 21.68 -2.71
CA ILE A 474 -7.59 21.33 -3.15
C ILE A 474 -7.53 20.89 -4.62
N LEU A 475 -8.66 20.73 -5.30
CA LEU A 475 -8.70 20.35 -6.70
C LEU A 475 -8.33 21.53 -7.60
N ALA A 476 -7.46 21.29 -8.63
CA ALA A 476 -6.99 22.29 -9.57
C ALA A 476 -8.04 22.66 -10.64
#